data_25e95b935e1a218fd3ea517370c1e6a2
#
_entry.id   25e95b935e1a218fd3ea517370c1e6a2
#
_cell.length_a   1.000
_cell.length_b   1.000
_cell.length_c   1.000
_cell.angle_alpha   90.00
_cell.angle_beta   90.00
_cell.angle_gamma   90.00
#
_symmetry.space_group_name_H-M   'P 1'
#
loop_
_entity.id
_entity.type
_entity.pdbx_description
1 polymer ?
#
loop_
_entity_poly.entity_id
_entity_poly.type
_entity_poly.pdbx_seq_one_letter_code
_entity_poly.pdbx_strand_id
1 'polypeptide(L)'
;MSDDHRPPAFRLTPEERKSLLARAEEARANSRVAAARCALLLAASEVRVKRTEATLEEAREIMYQLEQNVRFYATVLRQFETPPDQALLLVKEAIAFEIPVRNLATRHLLDDVAFWCIDAYYAA
;
A
#
# COMPACT_ATOMS: atom_id res chain seq x y z
N MET A 1 29.78 41.91 5.57
CA MET A 1 29.94 40.58 5.15
C MET A 1 28.79 40.11 4.37
N SER A 2 29.13 39.46 3.42
CA SER A 2 28.16 39.19 2.43
C SER A 2 27.62 37.80 2.56
N ASP A 3 26.47 37.59 1.96
CA ASP A 3 25.85 36.30 1.83
C ASP A 3 26.61 35.37 0.90
N ASP A 4 27.73 35.89 0.33
CA ASP A 4 28.53 35.11 -0.59
C ASP A 4 29.24 33.94 0.05
N HIS A 5 29.22 33.86 1.37
CA HIS A 5 29.77 32.75 2.11
C HIS A 5 28.88 31.52 2.11
N ARG A 6 27.63 31.63 1.62
CA ARG A 6 26.77 30.47 1.49
C ARG A 6 27.31 29.52 0.44
N PRO A 7 27.36 28.21 0.74
CA PRO A 7 27.77 27.24 -0.25
C PRO A 7 26.89 27.33 -1.51
N PRO A 8 27.49 27.10 -2.69
CA PRO A 8 26.73 27.13 -3.95
C PRO A 8 25.50 26.22 -3.96
N ALA A 9 25.51 25.18 -3.13
CA ALA A 9 24.39 24.25 -3.01
C ALA A 9 23.10 24.93 -2.56
N PHE A 10 23.19 26.09 -1.90
CA PHE A 10 22.01 26.85 -1.50
C PHE A 10 21.49 27.80 -2.58
N ARG A 11 22.20 27.91 -3.66
CA ARG A 11 21.81 28.77 -4.79
C ARG A 11 21.28 27.90 -5.91
N LEU A 12 20.05 27.45 -5.75
CA LEU A 12 19.43 26.60 -6.75
C LEU A 12 18.81 27.46 -7.86
N THR A 13 18.99 27.02 -9.09
CA THR A 13 18.25 27.57 -10.22
C THR A 13 16.77 27.19 -10.08
N PRO A 14 15.86 27.90 -10.74
CA PRO A 14 14.44 27.50 -10.73
C PRO A 14 14.23 26.07 -11.21
N GLU A 15 15.02 25.61 -12.17
CA GLU A 15 14.94 24.27 -12.71
C GLU A 15 15.44 23.22 -11.71
N GLU A 16 16.53 23.49 -11.03
CA GLU A 16 17.05 22.64 -9.97
C GLU A 16 16.06 22.53 -8.82
N ARG A 17 15.44 23.65 -8.45
CA ARG A 17 14.42 23.69 -7.42
C ARG A 17 13.21 22.84 -7.79
N LYS A 18 12.76 22.94 -9.03
CA LYS A 18 11.68 22.12 -9.57
C LYS A 18 12.03 20.63 -9.49
N SER A 19 13.25 20.29 -9.87
CA SER A 19 13.72 18.90 -9.83
C SER A 19 13.76 18.36 -8.41
N LEU A 20 14.24 19.15 -7.45
CA LEU A 20 14.25 18.75 -6.04
C LEU A 20 12.85 18.58 -5.48
N LEU A 21 11.93 19.47 -5.83
CA LEU A 21 10.54 19.35 -5.40
C LEU A 21 9.89 18.10 -5.97
N ALA A 22 10.13 17.82 -7.24
CA ALA A 22 9.62 16.61 -7.90
C ALA A 22 10.15 15.34 -7.22
N ARG A 23 11.45 15.31 -6.89
CA ARG A 23 12.06 14.18 -6.17
C ARG A 23 11.48 14.03 -4.77
N ALA A 24 11.24 15.13 -4.07
CA ALA A 24 10.64 15.10 -2.74
C ALA A 24 9.21 14.57 -2.79
N GLU A 25 8.44 14.97 -3.79
CA GLU A 25 7.08 14.47 -3.99
C GLU A 25 7.09 12.98 -4.32
N GLU A 26 8.00 12.54 -5.19
CA GLU A 26 8.16 11.14 -5.53
C GLU A 26 8.55 10.30 -4.31
N ALA A 27 9.48 10.80 -3.49
CA ALA A 27 9.88 10.12 -2.26
C ALA A 27 8.72 9.98 -1.28
N ARG A 28 7.92 11.04 -1.11
CA ARG A 28 6.72 10.99 -0.26
C ARG A 28 5.70 9.99 -0.79
N ALA A 29 5.51 10.02 -2.10
CA ALA A 29 4.60 9.11 -2.77
C ALA A 29 5.04 7.66 -2.58
N ASN A 30 6.32 7.36 -2.78
CA ASN A 30 6.89 6.03 -2.58
C ASN A 30 6.77 5.59 -1.11
N SER A 31 6.95 6.52 -0.17
CA SER A 31 6.78 6.24 1.26
C SER A 31 5.34 5.87 1.59
N ARG A 32 4.36 6.51 0.95
CA ARG A 32 2.94 6.16 1.14
C ARG A 32 2.65 4.76 0.65
N VAL A 33 3.16 4.40 -0.52
CA VAL A 33 3.00 3.05 -1.07
C VAL A 33 3.63 2.02 -0.13
N ALA A 34 4.85 2.29 0.33
CA ALA A 34 5.54 1.39 1.24
C ALA A 34 4.78 1.24 2.56
N ALA A 35 4.27 2.34 3.12
CA ALA A 35 3.50 2.31 4.35
C ALA A 35 2.19 1.53 4.17
N ALA A 36 1.48 1.75 3.07
CA ALA A 36 0.24 1.04 2.77
C ALA A 36 0.50 -0.46 2.59
N ARG A 37 1.59 -0.82 1.93
CA ARG A 37 1.98 -2.21 1.75
C ARG A 37 2.32 -2.87 3.09
N CYS A 38 3.06 -2.18 3.96
CA CYS A 38 3.37 -2.68 5.29
C CYS A 38 2.10 -2.90 6.12
N ALA A 39 1.16 -1.96 6.08
CA ALA A 39 -0.11 -2.10 6.77
C ALA A 39 -0.89 -3.31 6.27
N LEU A 40 -0.89 -3.54 4.96
CA LEU A 40 -1.53 -4.69 4.34
C LEU A 40 -0.90 -6.00 4.79
N LEU A 41 0.43 -6.08 4.79
CA LEU A 41 1.17 -7.26 5.23
C LEU A 41 0.93 -7.56 6.72
N LEU A 42 0.89 -6.53 7.55
CA LEU A 42 0.60 -6.69 8.97
C LEU A 42 -0.81 -7.22 9.20
N ALA A 43 -1.80 -6.69 8.48
CA ALA A 43 -3.17 -7.18 8.58
C ALA A 43 -3.27 -8.64 8.11
N ALA A 44 -2.58 -8.99 7.04
CA ALA A 44 -2.55 -10.37 6.54
C ALA A 44 -1.89 -11.32 7.55
N SER A 45 -0.81 -10.88 8.19
CA SER A 45 -0.15 -11.65 9.25
C SER A 45 -1.07 -11.87 10.46
N GLU A 46 -1.84 -10.86 10.84
CA GLU A 46 -2.80 -10.99 11.94
C GLU A 46 -3.89 -12.02 11.60
N VAL A 47 -4.40 -12.01 10.39
CA VAL A 47 -5.36 -13.02 9.91
C VAL A 47 -4.76 -14.42 10.06
N ARG A 48 -3.50 -14.59 9.66
CA ARG A 48 -2.81 -15.87 9.75
C ARG A 48 -2.65 -16.35 11.18
N VAL A 49 -2.19 -15.48 12.08
CA VAL A 49 -1.93 -15.83 13.48
C VAL A 49 -3.22 -16.14 14.24
N LYS A 50 -4.25 -15.33 14.04
CA LYS A 50 -5.49 -15.43 14.81
C LYS A 50 -6.51 -16.41 14.23
N ARG A 51 -6.21 -17.01 13.10
CA ARG A 51 -7.10 -17.93 12.41
C ARG A 51 -7.49 -19.15 13.24
N THR A 52 -6.61 -19.61 14.11
CA THR A 52 -6.83 -20.77 14.96
C THR A 52 -7.29 -20.43 16.37
N GLU A 53 -7.09 -19.19 16.80
CA GLU A 53 -7.32 -18.77 18.20
C GLU A 53 -8.46 -17.78 18.35
N ALA A 54 -8.86 -17.13 17.26
CA ALA A 54 -9.80 -16.03 17.33
C ALA A 54 -11.24 -16.48 17.56
N THR A 55 -11.95 -15.75 18.40
CA THR A 55 -13.40 -15.81 18.43
C THR A 55 -13.96 -15.27 17.13
N LEU A 56 -15.22 -15.58 16.84
CA LEU A 56 -15.88 -15.11 15.63
C LEU A 56 -15.83 -13.58 15.50
N GLU A 57 -15.97 -12.89 16.61
CA GLU A 57 -15.95 -11.44 16.66
C GLU A 57 -14.58 -10.86 16.34
N GLU A 58 -13.53 -11.43 16.92
CA GLU A 58 -12.16 -11.05 16.62
C GLU A 58 -11.81 -11.31 15.15
N ALA A 59 -12.27 -12.44 14.62
CA ALA A 59 -12.05 -12.79 13.22
C ALA A 59 -12.68 -11.76 12.28
N ARG A 60 -13.89 -11.30 12.60
CA ARG A 60 -14.58 -10.28 11.82
C ARG A 60 -13.84 -8.95 11.85
N GLU A 61 -13.33 -8.57 13.01
CA GLU A 61 -12.57 -7.33 13.18
C GLU A 61 -11.30 -7.36 12.33
N ILE A 62 -10.57 -8.48 12.38
CA ILE A 62 -9.34 -8.66 11.61
C ILE A 62 -9.64 -8.62 10.11
N MET A 63 -10.73 -9.27 9.68
CA MET A 63 -11.13 -9.26 8.28
C MET A 63 -11.53 -7.86 7.82
N TYR A 64 -12.22 -7.12 8.68
CA TYR A 64 -12.56 -5.73 8.39
C TYR A 64 -11.32 -4.87 8.20
N GLN A 65 -10.33 -5.01 9.08
CA GLN A 65 -9.07 -4.28 8.96
C GLN A 65 -8.33 -4.64 7.68
N LEU A 66 -8.30 -5.91 7.33
CA LEU A 66 -7.68 -6.36 6.08
C LEU A 66 -8.38 -5.73 4.88
N GLU A 67 -9.70 -5.72 4.86
CA GLU A 67 -10.47 -5.09 3.79
C GLU A 67 -10.12 -3.60 3.65
N GLN A 68 -10.09 -2.87 4.77
CA GLN A 68 -9.77 -1.45 4.75
C GLN A 68 -8.36 -1.20 4.22
N ASN A 69 -7.41 -2.04 4.61
CA ASN A 69 -6.03 -1.90 4.17
C ASN A 69 -5.87 -2.25 2.68
N VAL A 70 -6.58 -3.26 2.19
CA VAL A 70 -6.59 -3.59 0.76
C VAL A 70 -7.17 -2.44 -0.05
N ARG A 71 -8.29 -1.90 0.38
CA ARG A 71 -8.94 -0.77 -0.30
C ARG A 71 -8.04 0.46 -0.32
N PHE A 72 -7.39 0.74 0.79
CA PHE A 72 -6.46 1.87 0.89
C PHE A 72 -5.28 1.69 -0.07
N TYR A 73 -4.68 0.50 -0.09
CA TYR A 73 -3.56 0.20 -0.99
C TYR A 73 -3.98 0.37 -2.45
N ALA A 74 -5.13 -0.17 -2.82
CA ALA A 74 -5.64 -0.04 -4.19
C ALA A 74 -5.84 1.43 -4.58
N THR A 75 -6.38 2.24 -3.68
CA THR A 75 -6.56 3.68 -3.90
C THR A 75 -5.21 4.39 -4.10
N VAL A 76 -4.22 4.04 -3.28
CA VAL A 76 -2.87 4.61 -3.39
C VAL A 76 -2.25 4.22 -4.74
N LEU A 77 -2.36 2.95 -5.14
CA LEU A 77 -1.83 2.50 -6.43
C LEU A 77 -2.50 3.22 -7.59
N ARG A 78 -3.80 3.49 -7.49
CA ARG A 78 -4.48 4.28 -8.50
C ARG A 78 -3.95 5.70 -8.58
N GLN A 79 -3.67 6.32 -7.44
CA GLN A 79 -3.09 7.66 -7.39
C GLN A 79 -1.73 7.72 -8.07
N PHE A 80 -1.02 6.60 -8.10
CA PHE A 80 0.25 6.46 -8.81
C PHE A 80 0.08 6.06 -10.27
N GLU A 81 -1.16 6.04 -10.75
CA GLU A 81 -1.47 5.65 -12.12
C GLU A 81 -1.02 4.22 -12.47
N THR A 82 -0.94 3.35 -11.46
CA THR A 82 -0.65 1.93 -11.68
C THR A 82 -1.83 1.30 -12.42
N PRO A 83 -1.59 0.58 -13.53
CA PRO A 83 -2.69 -0.08 -14.25
C PRO A 83 -3.45 -1.07 -13.36
N PRO A 84 -4.77 -1.25 -13.57
CA PRO A 84 -5.59 -2.07 -12.66
C PRO A 84 -5.15 -3.52 -12.54
N ASP A 85 -4.70 -4.13 -13.63
CA ASP A 85 -4.19 -5.50 -13.63
C ASP A 85 -2.90 -5.62 -12.80
N GLN A 86 -2.03 -4.64 -12.92
CA GLN A 86 -0.79 -4.58 -12.17
C GLN A 86 -1.06 -4.28 -10.68
N ALA A 87 -2.01 -3.40 -10.39
CA ALA A 87 -2.42 -3.11 -9.01
C ALA A 87 -2.96 -4.38 -8.33
N LEU A 88 -3.81 -5.13 -9.03
CA LEU A 88 -4.35 -6.39 -8.52
C LEU A 88 -3.24 -7.40 -8.24
N LEU A 89 -2.28 -7.51 -9.16
CA LEU A 89 -1.16 -8.41 -8.98
C LEU A 89 -0.31 -8.05 -7.76
N LEU A 90 -0.02 -6.77 -7.56
CA LEU A 90 0.75 -6.29 -6.41
C LEU A 90 0.04 -6.59 -5.08
N VAL A 91 -1.28 -6.39 -5.02
CA VAL A 91 -2.06 -6.71 -3.83
C VAL A 91 -2.03 -8.21 -3.56
N LYS A 92 -2.25 -9.02 -4.58
CA LYS A 92 -2.23 -10.48 -4.46
C LYS A 92 -0.87 -10.98 -4.00
N GLU A 93 0.21 -10.45 -4.55
CA GLU A 93 1.56 -10.85 -4.15
C GLU A 93 1.83 -10.52 -2.69
N ALA A 94 1.42 -9.35 -2.23
CA ALA A 94 1.62 -8.93 -0.85
C ALA A 94 0.91 -9.86 0.13
N ILE A 95 -0.29 -10.30 -0.20
CA ILE A 95 -1.09 -11.17 0.66
C ILE A 95 -0.68 -12.63 0.53
N ALA A 96 -0.42 -13.11 -0.68
CA ALA A 96 -0.07 -14.51 -0.93
C ALA A 96 1.22 -14.91 -0.23
N PHE A 97 2.13 -13.96 -0.02
CA PHE A 97 3.36 -14.20 0.70
C PHE A 97 3.08 -14.55 2.17
N GLU A 98 2.08 -13.90 2.77
CA GLU A 98 1.73 -14.10 4.18
C GLU A 98 0.68 -15.20 4.39
N ILE A 99 -0.20 -15.40 3.41
CA ILE A 99 -1.30 -16.35 3.50
C ILE A 99 -1.19 -17.35 2.34
N PRO A 100 -0.48 -18.47 2.53
CA PRO A 100 -0.37 -19.47 1.46
C PRO A 100 -1.72 -20.10 1.14
N VAL A 101 -1.99 -20.27 -0.16
CA VAL A 101 -3.22 -20.89 -0.63
C VAL A 101 -3.12 -22.40 -0.45
N ARG A 102 -3.65 -22.93 0.66
CA ARG A 102 -3.61 -24.35 0.98
C ARG A 102 -4.98 -25.01 1.05
N ASN A 103 -6.03 -24.20 1.18
CA ASN A 103 -7.38 -24.73 1.32
C ASN A 103 -8.40 -23.79 0.70
N LEU A 104 -9.66 -24.25 0.66
CA LEU A 104 -10.76 -23.54 0.07
C LEU A 104 -11.04 -22.20 0.74
N ALA A 105 -10.93 -22.14 2.07
CA ALA A 105 -11.16 -20.90 2.83
C ALA A 105 -10.14 -19.82 2.45
N THR A 106 -8.89 -20.19 2.23
CA THR A 106 -7.86 -19.25 1.79
C THR A 106 -8.12 -18.76 0.37
N ARG A 107 -8.64 -19.64 -0.50
CA ARG A 107 -9.03 -19.23 -1.86
C ARG A 107 -10.13 -18.19 -1.83
N HIS A 108 -11.16 -18.40 -0.99
CA HIS A 108 -12.24 -17.45 -0.84
C HIS A 108 -11.74 -16.10 -0.33
N LEU A 109 -10.81 -16.13 0.61
CA LEU A 109 -10.20 -14.90 1.11
C LEU A 109 -9.48 -14.15 -0.02
N LEU A 110 -8.72 -14.84 -0.85
CA LEU A 110 -8.03 -14.22 -1.98
C LEU A 110 -9.00 -13.67 -3.02
N ASP A 111 -10.12 -14.33 -3.23
CA ASP A 111 -11.17 -13.83 -4.11
C ASP A 111 -11.80 -12.55 -3.54
N ASP A 112 -12.05 -12.52 -2.25
CA ASP A 112 -12.55 -11.33 -1.57
C ASP A 112 -11.55 -10.16 -1.67
N VAL A 113 -10.28 -10.45 -1.46
CA VAL A 113 -9.21 -9.46 -1.59
C VAL A 113 -9.18 -8.88 -3.00
N ALA A 114 -9.30 -9.72 -4.01
CA ALA A 114 -9.33 -9.28 -5.41
C ALA A 114 -10.54 -8.37 -5.66
N PHE A 115 -11.70 -8.74 -5.14
CA PHE A 115 -12.90 -7.94 -5.26
C PHE A 115 -12.72 -6.58 -4.59
N TRP A 116 -12.22 -6.55 -3.36
CA TRP A 116 -11.99 -5.29 -2.62
C TRP A 116 -11.02 -4.38 -3.37
N CYS A 117 -9.97 -4.97 -3.92
CA CYS A 117 -8.97 -4.23 -4.67
C CYS A 117 -9.59 -3.56 -5.91
N ILE A 118 -10.32 -4.32 -6.70
CA ILE A 118 -10.94 -3.84 -7.93
C ILE A 118 -12.01 -2.79 -7.61
N ASP A 119 -12.85 -3.07 -6.63
CA ASP A 119 -13.92 -2.17 -6.22
C ASP A 119 -13.36 -0.82 -5.77
N ALA A 120 -12.34 -0.82 -4.91
CA ALA A 120 -11.72 0.41 -4.44
C ALA A 120 -10.96 1.14 -5.53
N TYR A 121 -10.31 0.41 -6.41
CA TYR A 121 -9.56 1.00 -7.53
C TYR A 121 -10.47 1.83 -8.43
N TYR A 122 -11.65 1.31 -8.75
CA TYR A 122 -12.58 1.99 -9.65
C TYR A 122 -13.53 2.96 -8.95
N ALA A 123 -13.62 2.89 -7.62
CA ALA A 123 -14.44 3.82 -6.83
C ALA A 123 -13.76 5.17 -6.62
N ALA A 124 -12.46 5.20 -6.75
CA ALA A 124 -11.69 6.42 -6.45
C ALA A 124 -11.76 7.47 -7.54
#